data_56c4ad17cacf33f00caffbc8c6cd160b
#
_entry.id   56c4ad17cacf33f00caffbc8c6cd160b
#
_cell.length_a   1.000
_cell.length_b   1.000
_cell.length_c   1.000
_cell.angle_alpha   90.00
_cell.angle_beta   90.00
_cell.angle_gamma   90.00
#
_symmetry.space_group_name_H-M   'P 1'
#
loop_
_entity.id
_entity.type
_entity.pdbx_description
1 polymer ?
#
loop_
_entity_poly.entity_id
_entity_poly.type
_entity_poly.pdbx_seq_one_letter_code
_entity_poly.pdbx_strand_id
1 'polypeptide(L)'
;VWDKPQILNWIANALYAVAFVLFMYAALFTVVHLPIFPLREIRVEGELKHVTREQVKLIAGHYLQGNFFTVNLVKTREAFQKLPWARNVSVRRRWPNRLEVVIEEHEELARWGNIALVNTYGELFHAASDADLPVFYGPGDGVKEIAEHYGSFNELIKPIGLKVKEMTLTPRRSWQLTTNTGAVIALGREEMDMRLNRFVGVYAKTLGSVKGNLTYVDLRYPNGFAVRNLAAVAAAMPKVAKPASDANKPVKDKAKVNKDKSAPAKKAKA
;
A
#
# COMPACT_ATOMS: atom_id res chain seq x y z
N VAL A 1 5.52 -70.86 -30.24
CA VAL A 1 5.47 -70.23 -28.91
C VAL A 1 4.81 -71.14 -27.89
N TRP A 2 3.87 -71.98 -28.30
CA TRP A 2 3.11 -72.85 -27.38
C TRP A 2 3.92 -74.04 -26.86
N ASP A 3 5.04 -74.43 -27.50
CA ASP A 3 5.88 -75.58 -27.14
C ASP A 3 7.00 -75.25 -26.12
N LYS A 4 7.04 -74.06 -25.57
CA LYS A 4 8.05 -73.64 -24.55
C LYS A 4 7.39 -73.31 -23.23
N PRO A 5 7.16 -74.25 -22.33
CA PRO A 5 6.47 -74.02 -21.06
C PRO A 5 7.19 -73.00 -20.16
N GLN A 6 8.51 -72.86 -20.30
CA GLN A 6 9.29 -71.88 -19.55
C GLN A 6 8.90 -70.45 -19.91
N ILE A 7 8.65 -70.14 -21.19
CA ILE A 7 8.28 -68.76 -21.62
C ILE A 7 6.86 -68.45 -21.13
N LEU A 8 5.95 -69.46 -21.19
CA LEU A 8 4.59 -69.29 -20.68
C LEU A 8 4.57 -68.99 -19.17
N ASN A 9 5.41 -69.65 -18.39
CA ASN A 9 5.53 -69.44 -16.95
C ASN A 9 6.13 -68.07 -16.66
N TRP A 10 7.11 -67.61 -17.45
CA TRP A 10 7.66 -66.28 -17.33
C TRP A 10 6.62 -65.17 -17.59
N ILE A 11 5.81 -65.34 -18.66
CA ILE A 11 4.73 -64.43 -19.00
C ILE A 11 3.64 -64.45 -17.91
N ALA A 12 3.27 -65.63 -17.42
CA ALA A 12 2.32 -65.75 -16.32
C ALA A 12 2.81 -65.09 -15.04
N ASN A 13 4.06 -65.31 -14.67
CA ASN A 13 4.67 -64.65 -13.49
C ASN A 13 4.76 -63.13 -13.66
N ALA A 14 5.07 -62.63 -14.86
CA ALA A 14 5.08 -61.21 -15.15
C ALA A 14 3.67 -60.62 -15.02
N LEU A 15 2.66 -61.30 -15.53
CA LEU A 15 1.25 -60.87 -15.39
C LEU A 15 0.79 -60.87 -13.93
N TYR A 16 1.15 -61.91 -13.14
CA TYR A 16 0.86 -61.95 -11.70
C TYR A 16 1.57 -60.82 -10.95
N ALA A 17 2.81 -60.52 -11.29
CA ALA A 17 3.53 -59.39 -10.70
C ALA A 17 2.86 -58.06 -11.01
N VAL A 18 2.44 -57.81 -12.25
CA VAL A 18 1.69 -56.61 -12.66
C VAL A 18 0.34 -56.55 -11.94
N ALA A 19 -0.42 -57.66 -11.89
CA ALA A 19 -1.69 -57.72 -11.18
C ALA A 19 -1.52 -57.43 -9.67
N PHE A 20 -0.48 -57.98 -9.06
CA PHE A 20 -0.15 -57.70 -7.65
C PHE A 20 0.17 -56.25 -7.40
N VAL A 21 0.97 -55.61 -8.26
CA VAL A 21 1.30 -54.18 -8.17
C VAL A 21 0.04 -53.31 -8.31
N LEU A 22 -0.82 -53.63 -9.28
CA LEU A 22 -2.09 -52.92 -9.48
C LEU A 22 -3.03 -53.07 -8.28
N PHE A 23 -3.11 -54.29 -7.72
CA PHE A 23 -3.91 -54.56 -6.53
C PHE A 23 -3.40 -53.80 -5.33
N MET A 24 -2.08 -53.79 -5.11
CA MET A 24 -1.44 -53.04 -4.03
C MET A 24 -1.69 -51.54 -4.20
N TYR A 25 -1.56 -51.02 -5.41
CA TYR A 25 -1.88 -49.63 -5.73
C TYR A 25 -3.36 -49.30 -5.43
N ALA A 26 -4.28 -50.12 -5.87
CA ALA A 26 -5.72 -49.93 -5.62
C ALA A 26 -6.06 -50.01 -4.13
N ALA A 27 -5.45 -50.93 -3.40
CA ALA A 27 -5.59 -51.01 -1.94
C ALA A 27 -5.07 -49.78 -1.23
N LEU A 28 -3.86 -49.31 -1.58
CA LEU A 28 -3.25 -48.09 -1.01
C LEU A 28 -4.09 -46.85 -1.37
N PHE A 29 -4.54 -46.76 -2.61
CA PHE A 29 -5.40 -45.65 -3.07
C PHE A 29 -6.70 -45.62 -2.26
N THR A 30 -7.34 -46.75 -2.04
CA THR A 30 -8.56 -46.85 -1.25
C THR A 30 -8.33 -46.46 0.19
N VAL A 31 -7.26 -46.95 0.83
CA VAL A 31 -6.91 -46.61 2.23
C VAL A 31 -6.67 -45.11 2.40
N VAL A 32 -5.94 -44.50 1.47
CA VAL A 32 -5.64 -43.04 1.52
C VAL A 32 -6.90 -42.18 1.37
N HIS A 33 -7.90 -42.66 0.61
CA HIS A 33 -9.16 -41.94 0.38
C HIS A 33 -10.27 -42.26 1.38
N LEU A 34 -10.07 -43.25 2.26
CA LEU A 34 -11.03 -43.56 3.31
C LEU A 34 -11.20 -42.38 4.30
N PRO A 35 -12.41 -42.12 4.81
CA PRO A 35 -12.69 -41.08 5.78
C PRO A 35 -12.15 -41.38 7.20
N ILE A 36 -11.21 -42.32 7.32
CA ILE A 36 -10.61 -42.76 8.58
C ILE A 36 -9.64 -41.67 9.14
N PHE A 37 -9.14 -40.81 8.27
CA PHE A 37 -8.20 -39.73 8.63
C PHE A 37 -8.83 -38.33 8.47
N PRO A 38 -9.91 -38.01 9.21
CA PRO A 38 -10.53 -36.69 9.10
C PRO A 38 -9.60 -35.60 9.62
N LEU A 39 -9.57 -34.47 8.94
CA LEU A 39 -8.99 -33.24 9.49
C LEU A 39 -9.87 -32.74 10.64
N ARG A 40 -9.34 -32.75 11.86
CA ARG A 40 -10.10 -32.37 13.08
C ARG A 40 -9.75 -30.99 13.60
N GLU A 41 -8.53 -30.53 13.38
CA GLU A 41 -8.05 -29.30 13.97
C GLU A 41 -7.24 -28.49 12.98
N ILE A 42 -7.55 -27.18 12.92
CA ILE A 42 -6.77 -26.20 12.20
C ILE A 42 -6.16 -25.27 13.25
N ARG A 43 -4.85 -25.29 13.33
CA ARG A 43 -4.12 -24.40 14.20
C ARG A 43 -3.56 -23.25 13.38
N VAL A 44 -4.00 -22.05 13.67
CA VAL A 44 -3.47 -20.82 13.06
C VAL A 44 -2.49 -20.23 14.04
N GLU A 45 -1.27 -20.01 13.57
CA GLU A 45 -0.17 -19.41 14.31
C GLU A 45 0.25 -18.12 13.62
N GLY A 46 0.63 -17.12 14.42
CA GLY A 46 1.06 -15.80 14.00
C GLY A 46 0.54 -14.71 14.92
N GLU A 47 1.16 -13.55 14.89
CA GLU A 47 0.65 -12.35 15.56
C GLU A 47 -0.43 -11.71 14.68
N LEU A 48 -1.67 -12.18 14.85
CA LEU A 48 -2.81 -11.72 14.06
C LEU A 48 -3.46 -10.51 14.74
N LYS A 49 -3.33 -9.34 14.10
CA LYS A 49 -3.96 -8.08 14.54
C LYS A 49 -5.19 -7.74 13.70
N HIS A 50 -5.14 -8.04 12.41
CA HIS A 50 -6.14 -7.65 11.42
C HIS A 50 -6.91 -8.83 10.83
N VAL A 51 -6.30 -10.01 10.78
CA VAL A 51 -6.97 -11.23 10.31
C VAL A 51 -7.85 -11.78 11.43
N THR A 52 -9.17 -11.81 11.18
CA THR A 52 -10.14 -12.27 12.16
C THR A 52 -10.31 -13.79 12.14
N ARG A 53 -10.73 -14.35 13.26
CA ARG A 53 -11.02 -15.80 13.38
C ARG A 53 -12.16 -16.23 12.45
N GLU A 54 -13.10 -15.33 12.17
CA GLU A 54 -14.23 -15.55 11.27
C GLU A 54 -13.74 -15.71 9.83
N GLN A 55 -12.82 -14.87 9.37
CA GLN A 55 -12.19 -14.98 8.04
C GLN A 55 -11.44 -16.31 7.89
N VAL A 56 -10.66 -16.67 8.89
CA VAL A 56 -9.95 -17.96 8.94
C VAL A 56 -10.93 -19.13 8.86
N LYS A 57 -12.02 -19.10 9.63
CA LYS A 57 -13.04 -20.13 9.68
C LYS A 57 -13.77 -20.30 8.34
N LEU A 58 -14.06 -19.18 7.67
CA LEU A 58 -14.73 -19.16 6.37
C LEU A 58 -13.84 -19.78 5.29
N ILE A 59 -12.57 -19.40 5.24
CA ILE A 59 -11.60 -19.99 4.30
C ILE A 59 -11.42 -21.48 4.60
N ALA A 60 -11.25 -21.84 5.86
CA ALA A 60 -11.10 -23.23 6.29
C ALA A 60 -12.29 -24.08 5.87
N GLY A 61 -13.52 -23.62 6.11
CA GLY A 61 -14.73 -24.36 5.74
C GLY A 61 -14.90 -24.60 4.23
N HIS A 62 -14.39 -23.67 3.42
CA HIS A 62 -14.53 -23.77 1.96
C HIS A 62 -13.40 -24.57 1.28
N TYR A 63 -12.16 -24.40 1.73
CA TYR A 63 -10.97 -24.96 1.05
C TYR A 63 -10.40 -26.22 1.69
N LEU A 64 -10.77 -26.54 2.92
CA LEU A 64 -10.31 -27.74 3.63
C LEU A 64 -11.29 -28.92 3.47
N GLN A 65 -11.65 -29.20 2.21
CA GLN A 65 -12.45 -30.38 1.90
C GLN A 65 -11.54 -31.59 1.67
N GLY A 66 -11.93 -32.74 2.22
CA GLY A 66 -11.18 -33.99 2.10
C GLY A 66 -10.65 -34.49 3.44
N ASN A 67 -9.71 -35.44 3.37
CA ASN A 67 -9.04 -35.98 4.55
C ASN A 67 -7.61 -35.42 4.69
N PHE A 68 -6.92 -35.84 5.75
CA PHE A 68 -5.55 -35.40 6.05
C PHE A 68 -4.57 -35.57 4.87
N PHE A 69 -4.74 -36.62 4.03
CA PHE A 69 -3.84 -36.88 2.90
C PHE A 69 -4.26 -36.21 1.61
N THR A 70 -5.57 -36.02 1.40
CA THR A 70 -6.13 -35.53 0.14
C THR A 70 -6.35 -34.02 0.11
N VAL A 71 -6.30 -33.34 1.27
CA VAL A 71 -6.44 -31.88 1.33
C VAL A 71 -5.37 -31.19 0.48
N ASN A 72 -5.81 -30.23 -0.35
CA ASN A 72 -4.93 -29.49 -1.24
C ASN A 72 -4.31 -28.28 -0.52
N LEU A 73 -3.07 -28.44 -0.03
CA LEU A 73 -2.35 -27.41 0.71
C LEU A 73 -2.06 -26.17 -0.15
N VAL A 74 -1.84 -26.33 -1.46
CA VAL A 74 -1.55 -25.22 -2.37
C VAL A 74 -2.77 -24.32 -2.49
N LYS A 75 -3.94 -24.88 -2.79
CA LYS A 75 -5.19 -24.12 -2.86
C LYS A 75 -5.54 -23.46 -1.53
N THR A 76 -5.31 -24.17 -0.43
CA THR A 76 -5.53 -23.60 0.92
C THR A 76 -4.61 -22.42 1.18
N ARG A 77 -3.31 -22.54 0.88
CA ARG A 77 -2.35 -21.45 1.00
C ARG A 77 -2.74 -20.25 0.14
N GLU A 78 -3.09 -20.47 -1.13
CA GLU A 78 -3.53 -19.40 -2.04
C GLU A 78 -4.78 -18.69 -1.55
N ALA A 79 -5.70 -19.42 -0.91
CA ALA A 79 -6.90 -18.83 -0.33
C ALA A 79 -6.59 -17.92 0.85
N PHE A 80 -5.68 -18.31 1.73
CA PHE A 80 -5.22 -17.45 2.83
C PHE A 80 -4.38 -16.26 2.35
N GLN A 81 -3.61 -16.42 1.26
CA GLN A 81 -2.85 -15.32 0.65
C GLN A 81 -3.74 -14.23 0.03
N LYS A 82 -5.01 -14.50 -0.21
CA LYS A 82 -5.97 -13.48 -0.67
C LYS A 82 -6.48 -12.56 0.43
N LEU A 83 -6.17 -12.85 1.68
CA LEU A 83 -6.49 -11.94 2.78
C LEU A 83 -5.68 -10.65 2.64
N PRO A 84 -6.32 -9.47 2.72
CA PRO A 84 -5.66 -8.18 2.49
C PRO A 84 -4.42 -7.94 3.34
N TRP A 85 -4.42 -8.43 4.56
CA TRP A 85 -3.35 -8.27 5.52
C TRP A 85 -2.33 -9.41 5.55
N ALA A 86 -2.57 -10.50 4.82
CA ALA A 86 -1.65 -11.64 4.79
C ALA A 86 -0.47 -11.36 3.86
N ARG A 87 0.73 -11.17 4.44
CA ARG A 87 1.98 -11.00 3.71
C ARG A 87 2.51 -12.34 3.22
N ASN A 88 2.63 -13.28 4.14
CA ASN A 88 3.15 -14.60 3.84
C ASN A 88 2.33 -15.66 4.56
N VAL A 89 2.06 -16.77 3.87
CA VAL A 89 1.28 -17.87 4.41
C VAL A 89 2.01 -19.18 4.18
N SER A 90 2.21 -19.92 5.25
CA SER A 90 2.73 -21.29 5.22
C SER A 90 1.69 -22.24 5.75
N VAL A 91 1.42 -23.31 4.99
CA VAL A 91 0.46 -24.36 5.38
C VAL A 91 1.18 -25.69 5.44
N ARG A 92 1.10 -26.36 6.58
CA ARG A 92 1.79 -27.63 6.84
C ARG A 92 0.85 -28.65 7.47
N ARG A 93 1.06 -29.92 7.12
CA ARG A 93 0.40 -31.02 7.83
C ARG A 93 1.14 -31.35 9.11
N ARG A 94 0.39 -31.47 10.18
CA ARG A 94 0.89 -31.97 11.48
C ARG A 94 0.16 -33.27 11.81
N TRP A 95 0.93 -34.35 11.81
CA TRP A 95 0.40 -35.65 12.14
C TRP A 95 -0.17 -35.69 13.58
N PRO A 96 -1.28 -36.37 13.88
CA PRO A 96 -2.01 -37.31 13.00
C PRO A 96 -3.15 -36.68 12.17
N ASN A 97 -3.75 -35.54 12.57
CA ASN A 97 -4.99 -35.03 12.02
C ASN A 97 -5.12 -33.51 12.05
N ARG A 98 -3.98 -32.79 12.10
CA ARG A 98 -3.93 -31.35 12.24
C ARG A 98 -3.36 -30.67 11.00
N LEU A 99 -3.86 -29.47 10.74
CA LEU A 99 -3.27 -28.54 9.78
C LEU A 99 -2.75 -27.32 10.55
N GLU A 100 -1.52 -26.97 10.32
CA GLU A 100 -0.86 -25.78 10.86
C GLU A 100 -0.81 -24.75 9.75
N VAL A 101 -1.40 -23.58 9.99
CA VAL A 101 -1.39 -22.44 9.10
C VAL A 101 -0.65 -21.31 9.81
N VAL A 102 0.50 -20.94 9.33
CA VAL A 102 1.28 -19.82 9.85
C VAL A 102 1.04 -18.63 8.93
N ILE A 103 0.49 -17.55 9.48
CA ILE A 103 0.20 -16.32 8.75
C ILE A 103 1.10 -15.22 9.31
N GLU A 104 1.85 -14.59 8.44
CA GLU A 104 2.60 -13.37 8.70
C GLU A 104 1.80 -12.20 8.12
N GLU A 105 1.39 -11.26 8.96
CA GLU A 105 0.67 -10.07 8.51
C GLU A 105 1.62 -8.97 8.02
N HIS A 106 1.10 -8.11 7.14
CA HIS A 106 1.76 -6.85 6.80
C HIS A 106 1.78 -5.92 8.03
N GLU A 107 2.91 -5.31 8.28
CA GLU A 107 3.04 -4.22 9.24
C GLU A 107 3.05 -2.90 8.46
N GLU A 108 2.01 -2.09 8.68
CA GLU A 108 1.82 -0.84 7.95
C GLU A 108 2.86 0.22 8.34
N LEU A 109 3.50 0.81 7.35
CA LEU A 109 4.48 1.88 7.49
C LEU A 109 3.92 3.21 7.02
N ALA A 110 3.26 3.22 5.86
CA ALA A 110 2.78 4.42 5.19
C ALA A 110 1.61 4.13 4.24
N ARG A 111 0.95 5.19 3.77
CA ARG A 111 0.02 5.14 2.65
C ARG A 111 0.75 5.42 1.34
N TRP A 112 0.41 4.69 0.29
CA TRP A 112 0.88 5.00 -1.06
C TRP A 112 -0.20 5.82 -1.78
N GLY A 113 -0.09 7.14 -1.67
CA GLY A 113 -1.17 8.02 -2.10
C GLY A 113 -2.52 7.64 -1.46
N ASN A 114 -3.53 7.45 -2.31
CA ASN A 114 -4.87 7.04 -1.87
C ASN A 114 -5.24 5.61 -2.32
N ILE A 115 -4.29 4.84 -2.84
CA ILE A 115 -4.59 3.59 -3.55
C ILE A 115 -4.15 2.33 -2.83
N ALA A 116 -3.13 2.40 -1.98
CA ALA A 116 -2.55 1.25 -1.30
C ALA A 116 -1.89 1.64 0.02
N LEU A 117 -1.42 0.65 0.76
CA LEU A 117 -0.54 0.78 1.91
C LEU A 117 0.86 0.26 1.55
N VAL A 118 1.85 0.74 2.28
CA VAL A 118 3.25 0.30 2.22
C VAL A 118 3.58 -0.34 3.56
N ASN A 119 4.15 -1.53 3.53
CA ASN A 119 4.64 -2.20 4.74
C ASN A 119 6.08 -1.79 5.08
N THR A 120 6.56 -2.25 6.24
CA THR A 120 7.95 -2.01 6.70
C THR A 120 9.03 -2.62 5.80
N TYR A 121 8.67 -3.54 4.89
CA TYR A 121 9.55 -4.13 3.90
C TYR A 121 9.58 -3.38 2.56
N GLY A 122 8.77 -2.30 2.42
CA GLY A 122 8.64 -1.55 1.18
C GLY A 122 7.81 -2.26 0.12
N GLU A 123 6.85 -3.10 0.52
CA GLU A 123 5.93 -3.80 -0.37
C GLU A 123 4.56 -3.11 -0.34
N LEU A 124 3.93 -2.99 -1.52
CA LEU A 124 2.57 -2.47 -1.64
C LEU A 124 1.55 -3.56 -1.33
N PHE A 125 0.54 -3.21 -0.56
CA PHE A 125 -0.60 -4.08 -0.31
C PHE A 125 -1.90 -3.28 -0.22
N HIS A 126 -3.04 -3.94 -0.46
CA HIS A 126 -4.35 -3.30 -0.50
C HIS A 126 -5.16 -3.72 0.71
N ALA A 127 -5.18 -2.87 1.70
CA ALA A 127 -5.99 -3.04 2.90
C ALA A 127 -6.53 -1.68 3.37
N ALA A 128 -7.57 -1.70 4.19
CA ALA A 128 -8.06 -0.51 4.88
C ALA A 128 -7.30 -0.34 6.20
N SER A 129 -6.90 0.89 6.51
CA SER A 129 -6.32 1.26 7.80
C SER A 129 -6.84 2.64 8.21
N ASP A 130 -7.19 2.76 9.51
CA ASP A 130 -7.60 4.02 10.13
C ASP A 130 -6.43 4.71 10.86
N ALA A 131 -5.23 4.17 10.77
CA ALA A 131 -4.05 4.73 11.41
C ALA A 131 -3.62 6.06 10.75
N ASP A 132 -3.10 6.98 11.56
CA ASP A 132 -2.50 8.22 11.08
C ASP A 132 -1.09 7.95 10.55
N LEU A 133 -1.01 7.54 9.29
CA LEU A 133 0.20 7.15 8.61
C LEU A 133 0.72 8.27 7.71
N PRO A 134 2.04 8.38 7.54
CA PRO A 134 2.62 9.23 6.52
C PRO A 134 2.18 8.80 5.12
N VAL A 135 2.24 9.72 4.16
CA VAL A 135 1.86 9.44 2.78
C VAL A 135 3.09 9.47 1.89
N PHE A 136 3.27 8.42 1.09
CA PHE A 136 4.35 8.29 0.13
C PHE A 136 3.85 8.49 -1.29
N TYR A 137 4.63 9.20 -2.10
CA TYR A 137 4.39 9.43 -3.52
C TYR A 137 5.66 9.14 -4.31
N GLY A 138 5.53 8.44 -5.42
CA GLY A 138 6.69 8.14 -6.26
C GLY A 138 6.36 7.21 -7.41
N PRO A 139 7.37 6.87 -8.22
CA PRO A 139 7.24 5.81 -9.20
C PRO A 139 7.12 4.45 -8.50
N GLY A 140 6.41 3.51 -9.12
CA GLY A 140 6.15 2.20 -8.53
C GLY A 140 7.41 1.37 -8.19
N ASP A 141 8.50 1.59 -8.89
CA ASP A 141 9.82 0.99 -8.63
C ASP A 141 10.57 1.64 -7.46
N GLY A 142 10.08 2.79 -6.97
CA GLY A 142 10.69 3.54 -5.86
C GLY A 142 10.11 3.22 -4.48
N VAL A 143 9.11 2.36 -4.36
CA VAL A 143 8.40 2.10 -3.08
C VAL A 143 9.37 1.65 -1.98
N LYS A 144 10.21 0.67 -2.31
CA LYS A 144 11.18 0.11 -1.36
C LYS A 144 12.21 1.14 -0.94
N GLU A 145 12.73 1.92 -1.90
CA GLU A 145 13.69 2.99 -1.66
C GLU A 145 13.09 4.06 -0.72
N ILE A 146 11.83 4.44 -0.92
CA ILE A 146 11.14 5.40 -0.05
C ILE A 146 10.97 4.84 1.36
N ALA A 147 10.57 3.59 1.50
CA ALA A 147 10.39 2.95 2.80
C ALA A 147 11.72 2.85 3.59
N GLU A 148 12.83 2.52 2.92
CA GLU A 148 14.17 2.44 3.52
C GLU A 148 14.64 3.81 4.03
N HIS A 149 14.44 4.88 3.26
CA HIS A 149 14.86 6.22 3.65
C HIS A 149 13.95 6.91 4.68
N TYR A 150 12.68 6.49 4.78
CA TYR A 150 11.73 7.13 5.69
C TYR A 150 12.19 7.12 7.13
N GLY A 151 12.66 5.97 7.63
CA GLY A 151 13.13 5.82 9.01
C GLY A 151 14.29 6.78 9.31
N SER A 152 15.30 6.80 8.42
CA SER A 152 16.47 7.67 8.54
C SER A 152 16.09 9.16 8.55
N PHE A 153 15.30 9.60 7.57
CA PHE A 153 14.92 11.01 7.49
C PHE A 153 14.05 11.46 8.66
N ASN A 154 13.14 10.61 9.12
CA ASN A 154 12.29 10.94 10.26
C ASN A 154 13.09 11.06 11.55
N GLU A 155 14.07 10.17 11.79
CA GLU A 155 14.97 10.25 12.94
C GLU A 155 15.88 11.49 12.87
N LEU A 156 16.36 11.86 11.67
CA LEU A 156 17.21 13.04 11.49
C LEU A 156 16.48 14.35 11.84
N ILE A 157 15.18 14.49 11.53
CA ILE A 157 14.43 15.74 11.81
C ILE A 157 13.75 15.75 13.18
N LYS A 158 13.67 14.62 13.86
CA LYS A 158 13.07 14.47 15.19
C LYS A 158 13.66 15.42 16.26
N PRO A 159 14.99 15.64 16.33
CA PRO A 159 15.58 16.56 17.32
C PRO A 159 15.05 17.98 17.25
N ILE A 160 14.55 18.43 16.11
CA ILE A 160 13.96 19.76 15.91
C ILE A 160 12.43 19.79 16.02
N GLY A 161 11.83 18.70 16.52
CA GLY A 161 10.38 18.57 16.74
C GLY A 161 9.56 18.38 15.46
N LEU A 162 10.21 18.12 14.33
CA LEU A 162 9.54 17.83 13.07
C LEU A 162 9.35 16.33 12.88
N LYS A 163 8.29 15.97 12.13
CA LYS A 163 8.01 14.60 11.68
C LYS A 163 7.70 14.62 10.19
N VAL A 164 8.09 13.59 9.49
CA VAL A 164 7.72 13.43 8.08
C VAL A 164 6.24 13.05 7.99
N LYS A 165 5.44 13.88 7.34
CA LYS A 165 4.03 13.64 7.04
C LYS A 165 3.85 13.09 5.62
N GLU A 166 4.62 13.64 4.68
CA GLU A 166 4.59 13.16 3.30
C GLU A 166 6.00 13.04 2.76
N MET A 167 6.22 12.08 1.89
CA MET A 167 7.50 11.82 1.24
C MET A 167 7.29 11.59 -0.25
N THR A 168 7.97 12.38 -1.07
CA THR A 168 7.81 12.33 -2.51
C THR A 168 9.15 12.03 -3.18
N LEU A 169 9.19 10.98 -3.99
CA LEU A 169 10.27 10.67 -4.91
C LEU A 169 9.80 10.95 -6.33
N THR A 170 10.40 11.94 -6.98
CA THR A 170 10.04 12.24 -8.37
C THR A 170 10.61 11.17 -9.33
N PRO A 171 10.07 11.02 -10.56
CA PRO A 171 10.65 10.13 -11.56
C PRO A 171 12.12 10.43 -11.90
N ARG A 172 12.56 11.66 -11.63
CA ARG A 172 13.98 12.08 -11.78
C ARG A 172 14.81 11.80 -10.54
N ARG A 173 14.30 10.97 -9.61
CA ARG A 173 14.96 10.62 -8.34
C ARG A 173 15.29 11.82 -7.44
N SER A 174 14.47 12.86 -7.46
CA SER A 174 14.60 14.00 -6.56
C SER A 174 13.64 13.83 -5.37
N TRP A 175 14.16 13.99 -4.17
CA TRP A 175 13.46 13.81 -2.91
C TRP A 175 12.87 15.09 -2.37
N GLN A 176 11.68 15.00 -1.85
CA GLN A 176 10.98 16.07 -1.16
C GLN A 176 10.24 15.50 0.05
N LEU A 177 10.30 16.20 1.16
CA LEU A 177 9.58 15.88 2.39
C LEU A 177 8.58 16.98 2.71
N THR A 178 7.39 16.60 3.17
CA THR A 178 6.45 17.52 3.82
C THR A 178 6.38 17.16 5.31
N THR A 179 6.56 18.12 6.17
CA THR A 179 6.57 17.92 7.62
C THR A 179 5.17 18.05 8.22
N ASN A 180 5.02 17.63 9.47
CA ASN A 180 3.79 17.80 10.26
C ASN A 180 3.35 19.27 10.41
N THR A 181 4.27 20.24 10.28
CA THR A 181 3.97 21.68 10.29
C THR A 181 3.54 22.22 8.92
N GLY A 182 3.56 21.39 7.88
CA GLY A 182 3.28 21.75 6.50
C GLY A 182 4.49 22.35 5.75
N ALA A 183 5.66 22.38 6.37
CA ALA A 183 6.89 22.83 5.69
C ALA A 183 7.35 21.78 4.67
N VAL A 184 7.67 22.23 3.45
CA VAL A 184 8.20 21.40 2.37
C VAL A 184 9.72 21.55 2.34
N ILE A 185 10.42 20.42 2.37
CA ILE A 185 11.89 20.33 2.35
C ILE A 185 12.33 19.63 1.06
N ALA A 186 12.98 20.36 0.15
CA ALA A 186 13.54 19.80 -1.08
C ALA A 186 14.99 19.36 -0.83
N LEU A 187 15.25 18.05 -0.87
CA LEU A 187 16.56 17.43 -0.62
C LEU A 187 17.42 17.29 -1.89
N GLY A 188 16.76 17.09 -3.04
CA GLY A 188 17.46 16.78 -4.28
C GLY A 188 17.69 15.29 -4.47
N ARG A 189 18.83 14.90 -5.08
CA ARG A 189 19.14 13.53 -5.48
C ARG A 189 20.30 12.92 -4.72
N GLU A 190 21.21 13.72 -4.24
CA GLU A 190 22.50 13.30 -3.71
C GLU A 190 22.70 13.87 -2.31
N GLU A 191 23.46 13.16 -1.48
CA GLU A 191 23.89 13.60 -0.14
C GLU A 191 22.72 14.02 0.79
N MET A 192 21.58 13.38 0.66
CA MET A 192 20.34 13.78 1.33
C MET A 192 20.48 13.83 2.84
N ASP A 193 21.11 12.82 3.44
CA ASP A 193 21.31 12.73 4.89
C ASP A 193 22.24 13.85 5.38
N MET A 194 23.31 14.16 4.64
CA MET A 194 24.24 15.23 4.99
C MET A 194 23.57 16.60 4.89
N ARG A 195 22.79 16.82 3.85
CA ARG A 195 22.03 18.07 3.66
C ARG A 195 20.98 18.26 4.75
N LEU A 196 20.27 17.18 5.10
CA LEU A 196 19.27 17.20 6.15
C LEU A 196 19.90 17.44 7.52
N ASN A 197 21.03 16.79 7.84
CA ASN A 197 21.79 17.03 9.05
C ASN A 197 22.26 18.48 9.17
N ARG A 198 22.78 19.06 8.07
CA ARG A 198 23.17 20.49 8.02
C ARG A 198 21.99 21.39 8.35
N PHE A 199 20.84 21.15 7.76
CA PHE A 199 19.61 21.89 8.05
C PHE A 199 19.22 21.78 9.52
N VAL A 200 19.18 20.58 10.08
CA VAL A 200 18.84 20.34 11.49
C VAL A 200 19.79 21.10 12.44
N GLY A 201 21.09 21.05 12.16
CA GLY A 201 22.11 21.76 12.98
C GLY A 201 21.95 23.27 12.98
N VAL A 202 21.54 23.84 11.86
CA VAL A 202 21.27 25.29 11.76
C VAL A 202 19.90 25.65 12.34
N TYR A 203 18.89 24.82 12.07
CA TYR A 203 17.52 25.03 12.55
C TYR A 203 17.47 25.13 14.08
N ALA A 204 18.13 24.24 14.78
CA ALA A 204 18.17 24.21 16.23
C ALA A 204 18.76 25.52 16.84
N LYS A 205 19.73 26.13 16.14
CA LYS A 205 20.47 27.29 16.64
C LYS A 205 19.86 28.65 16.27
N THR A 206 19.21 28.74 15.11
CA THR A 206 18.80 30.02 14.53
C THR A 206 17.34 30.11 14.15
N LEU A 207 16.82 29.06 13.48
CA LEU A 207 15.48 29.10 12.91
C LEU A 207 14.39 28.70 13.92
N GLY A 208 14.73 27.94 14.95
CA GLY A 208 13.78 27.55 16.01
C GLY A 208 13.29 28.72 16.85
N SER A 209 14.07 29.84 16.89
CA SER A 209 13.69 31.09 17.57
C SER A 209 12.93 32.07 16.69
N VAL A 210 12.92 31.89 15.38
CA VAL A 210 12.21 32.76 14.43
C VAL A 210 10.72 32.49 14.52
N LYS A 211 9.96 33.44 15.06
CA LYS A 211 8.50 33.44 15.09
C LYS A 211 7.93 33.48 13.67
N GLY A 212 7.79 32.36 13.02
CA GLY A 212 7.19 32.27 11.70
C GLY A 212 7.25 30.83 11.17
N ASN A 213 6.15 30.33 10.66
CA ASN A 213 6.11 29.00 10.10
C ASN A 213 6.93 28.95 8.80
N LEU A 214 7.94 28.10 8.78
CA LEU A 214 8.65 27.76 7.55
C LEU A 214 7.63 27.12 6.59
N THR A 215 7.64 27.57 5.34
CA THR A 215 6.78 26.99 4.29
C THR A 215 7.57 26.16 3.32
N TYR A 216 8.81 26.56 3.03
CA TYR A 216 9.65 25.86 2.05
C TYR A 216 11.12 26.01 2.41
N VAL A 217 11.86 24.89 2.31
CA VAL A 217 13.30 24.81 2.53
C VAL A 217 13.93 24.10 1.33
N ASP A 218 14.86 24.74 0.65
CA ASP A 218 15.59 24.16 -0.47
C ASP A 218 17.02 23.80 -0.04
N LEU A 219 17.30 22.52 0.12
CA LEU A 219 18.59 21.96 0.53
C LEU A 219 19.48 21.56 -0.63
N ARG A 220 19.08 21.81 -1.88
CA ARG A 220 19.82 21.38 -3.08
C ARG A 220 21.13 22.13 -3.30
N TYR A 221 21.34 23.24 -2.61
CA TYR A 221 22.56 24.02 -2.72
C TYR A 221 23.76 23.33 -2.03
N PRO A 222 24.95 23.27 -2.66
CA PRO A 222 26.11 22.58 -2.09
C PRO A 222 26.56 23.17 -0.74
N ASN A 223 26.58 24.50 -0.62
CA ASN A 223 27.18 25.19 0.52
C ASN A 223 26.17 25.86 1.47
N GLY A 224 24.89 25.57 1.32
CA GLY A 224 23.86 26.21 2.15
C GLY A 224 22.45 25.71 1.82
N PHE A 225 21.47 26.50 2.19
CA PHE A 225 20.07 26.24 1.85
C PHE A 225 19.29 27.55 1.81
N ALA A 226 18.20 27.57 1.04
CA ALA A 226 17.27 28.69 0.99
C ALA A 226 16.01 28.37 1.79
N VAL A 227 15.53 29.36 2.55
CA VAL A 227 14.29 29.25 3.32
C VAL A 227 13.27 30.29 2.90
N ARG A 228 12.01 29.86 2.82
CA ARG A 228 10.88 30.76 2.66
C ARG A 228 10.01 30.70 3.92
N ASN A 229 9.76 31.88 4.49
CA ASN A 229 8.92 32.04 5.67
C ASN A 229 7.58 32.65 5.29
N LEU A 230 6.48 32.21 5.89
CA LEU A 230 5.14 32.74 5.63
C LEU A 230 5.03 34.24 5.98
N ALA A 231 5.67 34.69 7.07
CA ALA A 231 5.68 36.08 7.48
C ALA A 231 6.39 37.00 6.46
N ALA A 232 7.48 36.53 5.84
CA ALA A 232 8.19 37.24 4.80
C ALA A 232 7.38 37.35 3.50
N VAL A 233 6.63 36.29 3.14
CA VAL A 233 5.74 36.27 1.96
C VAL A 233 4.55 37.22 2.17
N ALA A 234 3.95 37.23 3.36
CA ALA A 234 2.86 38.14 3.70
C ALA A 234 3.30 39.60 3.71
N ALA A 235 4.56 39.88 4.10
CA ALA A 235 5.13 41.21 4.06
C ALA A 235 5.54 41.69 2.65
N ALA A 236 5.85 40.75 1.76
CA ALA A 236 6.24 41.02 0.37
C ALA A 236 5.05 41.09 -0.60
N MET A 237 3.86 40.66 -0.18
CA MET A 237 2.65 40.83 -0.99
C MET A 237 2.24 42.32 -0.98
N PRO A 238 2.10 43.00 -2.15
CA PRO A 238 1.55 44.34 -2.18
C PRO A 238 0.19 44.30 -1.52
N LYS A 239 -0.01 45.17 -0.50
CA LYS A 239 -1.34 45.37 0.10
C LYS A 239 -2.27 45.75 -1.03
N VAL A 240 -3.14 44.80 -1.43
CA VAL A 240 -4.27 45.13 -2.31
C VAL A 240 -5.07 46.18 -1.57
N ALA A 241 -4.99 47.41 -2.04
CA ALA A 241 -5.80 48.52 -1.51
C ALA A 241 -7.26 48.09 -1.61
N LYS A 242 -7.97 48.12 -0.49
CA LYS A 242 -9.42 47.96 -0.51
C LYS A 242 -9.99 48.95 -1.52
N PRO A 243 -10.87 48.56 -2.43
CA PRO A 243 -11.56 49.50 -3.25
C PRO A 243 -12.33 50.44 -2.30
N ALA A 244 -12.05 51.75 -2.41
CA ALA A 244 -12.79 52.78 -1.71
C ALA A 244 -14.26 52.64 -2.09
N SER A 245 -15.11 52.44 -1.10
CA SER A 245 -16.54 52.52 -1.25
C SER A 245 -16.90 53.96 -1.54
N ASP A 246 -17.06 54.34 -2.80
CA ASP A 246 -17.61 55.60 -3.15
C ASP A 246 -19.09 55.61 -2.83
N ALA A 247 -19.38 56.56 -1.98
CA ALA A 247 -20.68 56.87 -1.44
C ALA A 247 -21.70 57.21 -2.54
N ASN A 248 -22.79 56.53 -2.43
CA ASN A 248 -24.13 56.82 -2.96
C ASN A 248 -24.46 58.34 -3.02
N LYS A 249 -24.57 58.89 -4.21
CA LYS A 249 -25.32 60.15 -4.45
C LYS A 249 -26.48 59.83 -5.38
N PRO A 250 -27.72 60.21 -5.01
CA PRO A 250 -28.89 60.01 -5.85
C PRO A 250 -28.94 61.08 -6.94
N VAL A 251 -28.99 60.69 -8.21
CA VAL A 251 -29.30 61.58 -9.32
C VAL A 251 -30.79 61.50 -9.63
N LYS A 252 -31.43 62.66 -9.52
CA LYS A 252 -32.82 62.94 -9.81
C LYS A 252 -33.17 62.73 -11.28
N ASP A 253 -34.36 62.20 -11.48
CA ASP A 253 -35.18 62.15 -12.71
C ASP A 253 -35.09 63.39 -13.58
N LYS A 254 -34.95 63.22 -14.85
CA LYS A 254 -35.71 64.00 -15.87
C LYS A 254 -36.12 63.07 -17.03
N ALA A 255 -37.42 62.83 -17.07
CA ALA A 255 -38.12 62.24 -18.18
C ALA A 255 -38.00 63.09 -19.47
N LYS A 256 -37.78 62.46 -20.59
CA LYS A 256 -38.34 62.92 -21.88
C LYS A 256 -38.71 61.73 -22.75
N VAL A 257 -39.99 61.66 -22.92
CA VAL A 257 -40.76 60.87 -23.88
C VAL A 257 -40.28 61.19 -25.30
N ASN A 258 -40.07 60.20 -26.13
CA ASN A 258 -40.50 60.28 -27.52
C ASN A 258 -40.91 58.91 -28.08
N LYS A 259 -42.16 58.88 -28.52
CA LYS A 259 -42.79 57.86 -29.36
C LYS A 259 -42.15 57.88 -30.75
N ASP A 260 -42.02 56.79 -31.40
CA ASP A 260 -42.85 56.33 -32.49
C ASP A 260 -42.20 55.22 -33.33
N LYS A 261 -43.07 54.31 -33.66
CA LYS A 261 -43.27 53.55 -34.91
C LYS A 261 -42.43 52.26 -35.16
N SER A 262 -43.28 51.30 -35.06
CA SER A 262 -43.69 50.33 -36.12
C SER A 262 -42.82 49.10 -36.38
N ALA A 263 -43.55 48.05 -36.11
CA ALA A 263 -43.37 46.67 -36.59
C ALA A 263 -43.41 46.55 -38.14
N PRO A 264 -43.44 45.38 -38.83
CA PRO A 264 -43.32 44.00 -38.32
C PRO A 264 -42.53 43.00 -39.26
N ALA A 265 -42.42 41.78 -38.77
CA ALA A 265 -42.59 40.50 -39.44
C ALA A 265 -41.58 40.02 -40.55
N LYS A 266 -41.13 38.82 -40.40
CA LYS A 266 -41.41 37.53 -41.05
C LYS A 266 -40.27 36.55 -40.87
N LYS A 267 -40.62 35.41 -40.28
CA LYS A 267 -40.72 34.06 -40.85
C LYS A 267 -39.59 33.65 -41.80
N ALA A 268 -38.87 32.60 -41.56
CA ALA A 268 -39.10 31.20 -41.78
C ALA A 268 -37.78 30.47 -41.93
N LYS A 269 -37.78 29.30 -41.32
CA LYS A 269 -37.44 28.00 -41.91
C LYS A 269 -36.09 27.84 -42.66
N ALA A 270 -35.25 27.04 -42.17
CA ALA A 270 -35.03 25.64 -42.54
C ALA A 270 -34.18 24.97 -41.46
#